data_6dc7be4f7344eb4df4122bab8bda4fb7
#
_entry.id   6dc7be4f7344eb4df4122bab8bda4fb7
#
_cell.length_a   1.000
_cell.length_b   1.000
_cell.length_c   1.000
_cell.angle_alpha   90.00
_cell.angle_beta   90.00
_cell.angle_gamma   90.00
#
_symmetry.space_group_name_H-M   'P 1'
#
loop_
_entity.id
_entity.type
_entity.pdbx_description
1 polymer ?
#
loop_
_entity_poly.entity_id
_entity_poly.type
_entity_poly.pdbx_seq_one_letter_code
_entity_poly.pdbx_strand_id
1 'polypeptide(L)'
;PELRFETLEYDYANFLSLEDTIQDLLTNQPGLDAIIATSEKDTTLVAQRLIDLNKVYYSIIGYGDTPEILRYIDNGVIFGTISANHEQMGYDAVKALVDLKEGGRTSAYFTVDIPLITKANLAEYLESDDESNDE
;
A
#
# COMPACT_ATOMS: atom_id res chain seq x y z
N PRO A 1 -1.62 11.63 23.92
CA PRO A 1 -2.80 11.59 23.07
C PRO A 1 -3.21 10.13 22.89
N GLU A 2 -4.51 9.86 23.03
CA GLU A 2 -5.09 8.53 22.84
C GLU A 2 -5.43 8.38 21.35
N LEU A 3 -4.86 7.35 20.70
CA LEU A 3 -5.20 7.03 19.32
C LEU A 3 -6.55 6.31 19.31
N ARG A 4 -7.45 6.76 18.45
CA ARG A 4 -8.72 6.08 18.17
C ARG A 4 -8.66 5.50 16.78
N PHE A 5 -9.08 4.23 16.66
CA PHE A 5 -9.18 3.54 15.39
C PHE A 5 -10.65 3.20 15.12
N GLU A 6 -11.06 3.41 13.90
CA GLU A 6 -12.32 2.92 13.35
C GLU A 6 -11.98 2.05 12.13
N THR A 7 -12.49 0.82 12.11
CA THR A 7 -12.26 -0.11 11.02
C THR A 7 -13.48 -0.13 10.12
N LEU A 8 -13.26 0.12 8.82
CA LEU A 8 -14.25 -0.04 7.79
C LEU A 8 -14.01 -1.35 7.05
N GLU A 9 -15.01 -2.22 7.08
CA GLU A 9 -15.06 -3.43 6.28
C GLU A 9 -16.15 -3.28 5.23
N TYR A 10 -15.88 -3.69 3.99
CA TYR A 10 -16.85 -3.62 2.92
C TYR A 10 -16.74 -4.82 1.98
N ASP A 11 -17.83 -5.09 1.26
CA ASP A 11 -17.87 -6.15 0.26
C ASP A 11 -17.45 -5.60 -1.12
N TYR A 12 -16.35 -6.14 -1.67
CA TYR A 12 -15.85 -5.79 -3.00
C TYR A 12 -16.90 -6.01 -4.13
N ALA A 13 -17.90 -6.83 -3.90
CA ALA A 13 -18.99 -7.03 -4.86
C ALA A 13 -19.93 -5.82 -4.97
N ASN A 14 -19.89 -4.91 -3.99
CA ASN A 14 -20.70 -3.70 -3.97
C ASN A 14 -19.84 -2.44 -3.97
N PHE A 15 -19.24 -2.14 -5.12
CA PHE A 15 -18.33 -1.01 -5.32
C PHE A 15 -18.96 0.36 -5.00
N LEU A 16 -20.24 0.55 -5.31
CA LEU A 16 -20.97 1.80 -5.02
C LEU A 16 -21.09 2.05 -3.51
N SER A 17 -21.18 0.98 -2.72
CA SER A 17 -21.26 1.11 -1.26
C SER A 17 -19.95 1.59 -0.63
N LEU A 18 -18.81 1.32 -1.25
CA LEU A 18 -17.51 1.77 -0.73
C LEU A 18 -17.31 3.27 -0.93
N GLU A 19 -17.65 3.79 -2.10
CA GLU A 19 -17.58 5.24 -2.35
C GLU A 19 -18.47 6.01 -1.40
N ASP A 20 -19.71 5.56 -1.23
CA ASP A 20 -20.66 6.14 -0.28
C ASP A 20 -20.15 6.03 1.15
N THR A 21 -19.58 4.89 1.54
CA THR A 21 -19.02 4.67 2.87
C THR A 21 -17.85 5.61 3.16
N ILE A 22 -16.94 5.80 2.20
CA ILE A 22 -15.83 6.76 2.34
C ILE A 22 -16.38 8.18 2.46
N GLN A 23 -17.36 8.55 1.66
CA GLN A 23 -17.99 9.87 1.72
C GLN A 23 -18.68 10.10 3.07
N ASP A 24 -19.40 9.11 3.58
CA ASP A 24 -20.06 9.17 4.87
C ASP A 24 -19.05 9.29 6.00
N LEU A 25 -17.96 8.51 5.97
CA LEU A 25 -16.86 8.61 6.93
C LEU A 25 -16.30 10.04 6.97
N LEU A 26 -15.94 10.58 5.82
CA LEU A 26 -15.36 11.91 5.69
C LEU A 26 -16.31 13.06 6.06
N THR A 27 -17.62 12.78 6.03
CA THR A 27 -18.66 13.75 6.37
C THR A 27 -19.00 13.70 7.87
N ASN A 28 -19.05 12.50 8.44
CA ASN A 28 -19.54 12.27 9.78
C ASN A 28 -18.44 12.19 10.84
N GLN A 29 -17.16 12.10 10.43
CA GLN A 29 -15.99 12.02 11.30
C GLN A 29 -15.08 13.26 11.16
N PRO A 30 -15.50 14.43 11.65
CA PRO A 30 -14.73 15.69 11.48
C PRO A 30 -13.41 15.69 12.27
N GLY A 31 -13.17 14.69 13.12
CA GLY A 31 -11.93 14.52 13.89
C GLY A 31 -11.00 13.46 13.32
N LEU A 32 -11.20 13.04 12.07
CA LEU A 32 -10.33 12.08 11.41
C LEU A 32 -9.04 12.79 10.98
N ASP A 33 -7.88 12.26 11.39
CA ASP A 33 -6.56 12.82 11.04
C ASP A 33 -5.90 12.04 9.90
N ALA A 34 -6.10 10.72 9.84
CA ALA A 34 -5.46 9.85 8.86
C ALA A 34 -6.34 8.69 8.45
N ILE A 35 -6.06 8.16 7.27
CA ILE A 35 -6.71 6.97 6.70
C ILE A 35 -5.61 5.95 6.38
N ILE A 36 -5.79 4.71 6.82
CA ILE A 36 -4.92 3.59 6.50
C ILE A 36 -5.67 2.68 5.53
N ALA A 37 -5.15 2.54 4.31
CA ALA A 37 -5.66 1.62 3.32
C ALA A 37 -4.81 0.34 3.29
N THR A 38 -5.46 -0.83 3.28
CA THR A 38 -4.79 -2.12 3.47
C THR A 38 -4.60 -2.92 2.18
N SER A 39 -4.95 -2.35 1.03
CA SER A 39 -4.71 -2.91 -0.29
C SER A 39 -4.39 -1.81 -1.31
N GLU A 40 -3.77 -2.18 -2.43
CA GLU A 40 -3.49 -1.26 -3.56
C GLU A 40 -4.77 -0.61 -4.10
N LYS A 41 -5.82 -1.42 -4.23
CA LYS A 41 -7.11 -0.96 -4.71
C LYS A 41 -7.72 0.07 -3.77
N ASP A 42 -7.68 -0.19 -2.46
CA ASP A 42 -8.22 0.73 -1.46
C ASP A 42 -7.40 2.02 -1.41
N THR A 43 -6.07 1.90 -1.49
CA THR A 43 -5.15 3.03 -1.52
C THR A 43 -5.49 3.99 -2.65
N THR A 44 -5.62 3.45 -3.87
CA THR A 44 -5.95 4.24 -5.07
C THR A 44 -7.34 4.85 -4.95
N LEU A 45 -8.33 4.07 -4.50
CA LEU A 45 -9.71 4.52 -4.40
C LEU A 45 -9.89 5.63 -3.37
N VAL A 46 -9.29 5.48 -2.18
CA VAL A 46 -9.32 6.52 -1.14
C VAL A 46 -8.66 7.80 -1.66
N ALA A 47 -7.48 7.69 -2.28
CA ALA A 47 -6.78 8.84 -2.84
C ALA A 47 -7.62 9.57 -3.90
N GLN A 48 -8.21 8.83 -4.84
CA GLN A 48 -9.08 9.40 -5.86
C GLN A 48 -10.29 10.09 -5.25
N ARG A 49 -10.92 9.47 -4.25
CA ARG A 49 -12.11 10.04 -3.61
C ARG A 49 -11.80 11.32 -2.84
N LEU A 50 -10.64 11.39 -2.18
CA LEU A 50 -10.21 12.63 -1.53
C LEU A 50 -9.93 13.76 -2.53
N ILE A 51 -9.40 13.44 -3.70
CA ILE A 51 -9.21 14.40 -4.80
C ILE A 51 -10.58 14.91 -5.28
N ASP A 52 -11.51 14.02 -5.60
CA ASP A 52 -12.84 14.36 -6.10
C ASP A 52 -13.64 15.24 -5.13
N LEU A 53 -13.49 14.98 -3.83
CA LEU A 53 -14.13 15.75 -2.77
C LEU A 53 -13.34 17.02 -2.36
N ASN A 54 -12.19 17.27 -2.99
CA ASN A 54 -11.26 18.35 -2.61
C ASN A 54 -10.85 18.32 -1.10
N LYS A 55 -10.61 17.10 -0.58
CA LYS A 55 -10.28 16.84 0.83
C LYS A 55 -8.88 16.24 1.01
N VAL A 56 -7.91 16.62 0.18
CA VAL A 56 -6.53 16.10 0.18
C VAL A 56 -5.69 16.51 1.41
N TYR A 57 -6.32 17.01 2.45
CA TYR A 57 -5.67 17.35 3.72
C TYR A 57 -5.61 16.20 4.71
N TYR A 58 -6.29 15.09 4.46
CA TYR A 58 -6.15 13.88 5.26
C TYR A 58 -4.84 13.16 4.89
N SER A 59 -4.13 12.66 5.91
CA SER A 59 -2.95 11.83 5.68
C SER A 59 -3.39 10.42 5.27
N ILE A 60 -2.99 9.99 4.08
CA ILE A 60 -3.22 8.61 3.62
C ILE A 60 -1.93 7.82 3.81
N ILE A 61 -2.01 6.66 4.48
CA ILE A 61 -1.00 5.63 4.48
C ILE A 61 -1.57 4.46 3.70
N GLY A 62 -0.90 4.10 2.61
CA GLY A 62 -1.36 3.10 1.66
C GLY A 62 -0.62 1.78 1.74
N TYR A 63 -1.00 0.88 0.86
CA TYR A 63 -0.33 -0.37 0.56
C TYR A 63 -0.11 -0.48 -0.95
N GLY A 64 1.06 -1.00 -1.35
CA GLY A 64 1.46 -1.19 -2.74
C GLY A 64 2.26 -0.04 -3.32
N ASP A 65 2.83 -0.28 -4.48
CA ASP A 65 3.77 0.61 -5.18
C ASP A 65 3.45 0.74 -6.67
N THR A 66 2.18 0.58 -7.04
CA THR A 66 1.75 0.80 -8.42
C THR A 66 2.15 2.19 -8.90
N PRO A 67 2.42 2.38 -10.19
CA PRO A 67 2.80 3.69 -10.74
C PRO A 67 1.81 4.81 -10.38
N GLU A 68 0.56 4.46 -10.18
CA GLU A 68 -0.47 5.41 -9.76
C GLU A 68 -0.31 5.83 -8.30
N ILE A 69 -0.04 4.88 -7.39
CA ILE A 69 0.22 5.16 -5.97
C ILE A 69 1.47 6.03 -5.82
N LEU A 70 2.56 5.68 -6.51
CA LEU A 70 3.81 6.44 -6.48
C LEU A 70 3.61 7.87 -7.00
N ARG A 71 2.81 8.05 -8.05
CA ARG A 71 2.43 9.37 -8.55
C ARG A 71 1.61 10.17 -7.52
N TYR A 72 0.72 9.54 -6.76
CA TYR A 72 -0.02 10.21 -5.69
C TYR A 72 0.89 10.63 -4.52
N ILE A 73 1.93 9.85 -4.22
CA ILE A 73 2.96 10.23 -3.23
C ILE A 73 3.75 11.44 -3.74
N ASP A 74 4.20 11.43 -5.00
CA ASP A 74 4.93 12.56 -5.58
C ASP A 74 4.11 13.85 -5.56
N ASN A 75 2.83 13.76 -5.86
CA ASN A 75 1.89 14.88 -5.83
C ASN A 75 1.43 15.28 -4.41
N GLY A 76 1.83 14.52 -3.37
CA GLY A 76 1.49 14.81 -1.98
C GLY A 76 0.04 14.49 -1.60
N VAL A 77 -0.66 13.67 -2.39
CA VAL A 77 -2.01 13.15 -2.08
C VAL A 77 -1.93 12.03 -1.05
N ILE A 78 -0.97 11.12 -1.23
CA ILE A 78 -0.66 10.04 -0.29
C ILE A 78 0.59 10.44 0.49
N PHE A 79 0.54 10.33 1.81
CA PHE A 79 1.69 10.59 2.67
C PHE A 79 2.79 9.56 2.47
N GLY A 80 2.42 8.29 2.41
CA GLY A 80 3.33 7.18 2.18
C GLY A 80 2.60 5.86 1.99
N THR A 81 3.33 4.89 1.49
CA THR A 81 2.85 3.52 1.29
C THR A 81 3.87 2.52 1.78
N ILE A 82 3.42 1.34 2.16
CA ILE A 82 4.27 0.18 2.38
C ILE A 82 4.11 -0.78 1.20
N SER A 83 5.22 -1.33 0.69
CA SER A 83 5.17 -2.36 -0.34
C SER A 83 6.06 -3.53 0.06
N ALA A 84 5.59 -4.75 -0.20
CA ALA A 84 6.40 -5.94 -0.05
C ALA A 84 7.14 -6.21 -1.37
N ASN A 85 8.41 -6.61 -1.30
CA ASN A 85 9.15 -7.02 -2.48
C ASN A 85 8.62 -8.35 -3.02
N HIS A 86 7.63 -8.26 -3.94
CA HIS A 86 6.96 -9.43 -4.52
C HIS A 86 7.89 -10.26 -5.40
N GLU A 87 8.87 -9.64 -6.04
CA GLU A 87 9.87 -10.33 -6.84
C GLU A 87 10.75 -11.21 -5.97
N GLN A 88 11.31 -10.66 -4.89
CA GLN A 88 12.07 -11.42 -3.90
C GLN A 88 11.22 -12.56 -3.30
N MET A 89 9.95 -12.31 -2.99
CA MET A 89 9.05 -13.35 -2.49
C MET A 89 8.90 -14.50 -3.50
N GLY A 90 8.74 -14.18 -4.79
CA GLY A 90 8.64 -15.17 -5.86
C GLY A 90 9.92 -15.97 -6.03
N TYR A 91 11.06 -15.30 -6.04
CA TYR A 91 12.38 -15.93 -6.11
C TYR A 91 12.61 -16.88 -4.94
N ASP A 92 12.40 -16.42 -3.72
CA ASP A 92 12.60 -17.22 -2.50
C ASP A 92 11.66 -18.44 -2.45
N ALA A 93 10.42 -18.29 -2.91
CA ALA A 93 9.48 -19.41 -3.00
C ALA A 93 9.97 -20.50 -3.96
N VAL A 94 10.44 -20.14 -5.15
CA VAL A 94 10.99 -21.09 -6.13
C VAL A 94 12.27 -21.72 -5.59
N LYS A 95 13.17 -20.93 -5.03
CA LYS A 95 14.41 -21.40 -4.42
C LYS A 95 14.15 -22.41 -3.29
N ALA A 96 13.18 -22.11 -2.42
CA ALA A 96 12.80 -23.04 -1.35
C ALA A 96 12.34 -24.39 -1.87
N LEU A 97 11.59 -24.40 -2.99
CA LEU A 97 11.16 -25.65 -3.63
C LEU A 97 12.34 -26.44 -4.23
N VAL A 98 13.30 -25.76 -4.84
CA VAL A 98 14.52 -26.38 -5.37
C VAL A 98 15.36 -26.98 -4.24
N ASP A 99 15.63 -26.21 -3.19
CA ASP A 99 16.39 -26.65 -2.03
C ASP A 99 15.75 -27.87 -1.35
N LEU A 100 14.43 -27.85 -1.22
CA LEU A 100 13.67 -28.99 -0.67
C LEU A 100 13.81 -30.24 -1.55
N LYS A 101 13.74 -30.07 -2.87
CA LYS A 101 13.82 -31.18 -3.84
C LYS A 101 15.23 -31.79 -3.89
N GLU A 102 16.26 -30.98 -3.85
CA GLU A 102 17.65 -31.41 -3.98
C GLU A 102 18.26 -31.82 -2.66
N GLY A 103 18.05 -31.05 -1.59
CA GLY A 103 18.64 -31.21 -0.26
C GLY A 103 17.71 -31.83 0.78
N GLY A 104 16.42 -31.97 0.48
CA GLY A 104 15.40 -32.47 1.41
C GLY A 104 15.11 -31.53 2.60
N ARG A 105 15.64 -30.30 2.57
CA ARG A 105 15.48 -29.28 3.62
C ARG A 105 15.40 -27.89 3.01
N THR A 106 14.57 -27.06 3.59
CA THR A 106 14.52 -25.62 3.32
C THR A 106 14.25 -24.85 4.60
N SER A 107 14.38 -23.54 4.58
CA SER A 107 14.00 -22.68 5.70
C SER A 107 12.49 -22.74 5.93
N ALA A 108 12.07 -22.69 7.19
CA ALA A 108 10.66 -22.57 7.55
C ALA A 108 10.12 -21.13 7.40
N TYR A 109 11.03 -20.15 7.30
CA TYR A 109 10.70 -18.73 7.21
C TYR A 109 11.62 -18.04 6.21
N PHE A 110 11.05 -17.18 5.41
CA PHE A 110 11.73 -16.23 4.55
C PHE A 110 11.25 -14.84 4.92
N THR A 111 12.16 -13.92 5.07
CA THR A 111 11.85 -12.51 5.34
C THR A 111 12.16 -11.70 4.10
N VAL A 112 11.23 -10.83 3.73
CA VAL A 112 11.41 -9.85 2.67
C VAL A 112 11.37 -8.45 3.25
N ASP A 113 12.04 -7.52 2.61
CA ASP A 113 11.98 -6.13 2.99
C ASP A 113 10.60 -5.55 2.66
N ILE A 114 10.12 -4.71 3.58
CA ILE A 114 8.86 -3.97 3.42
C ILE A 114 9.19 -2.49 3.63
N PRO A 115 9.69 -1.80 2.59
CA PRO A 115 10.02 -0.39 2.69
C PRO A 115 8.78 0.48 2.91
N LEU A 116 8.94 1.53 3.70
CA LEU A 116 8.03 2.66 3.73
C LEU A 116 8.47 3.65 2.66
N ILE A 117 7.63 3.84 1.66
CA ILE A 117 7.86 4.75 0.55
C ILE A 117 7.11 6.05 0.84
N THR A 118 7.83 7.14 0.85
CA THR A 118 7.32 8.50 1.04
C THR A 118 7.93 9.43 0.00
N LYS A 119 7.43 10.64 -0.10
CA LYS A 119 8.03 11.64 -1.02
C LYS A 119 9.51 11.89 -0.76
N ALA A 120 9.97 11.71 0.48
CA ALA A 120 11.36 11.96 0.86
C ALA A 120 12.34 10.93 0.27
N ASN A 121 11.92 9.69 0.07
CA ASN A 121 12.75 8.59 -0.44
C ASN A 121 12.25 8.01 -1.77
N LEU A 122 11.25 8.60 -2.39
CA LEU A 122 10.64 8.11 -3.63
C LEU A 122 11.66 8.00 -4.78
N ALA A 123 12.55 8.99 -4.94
CA ALA A 123 13.55 8.97 -5.99
C ALA A 123 14.54 7.80 -5.83
N GLU A 124 15.04 7.58 -4.61
CA GLU A 124 15.93 6.48 -4.27
C GLU A 124 15.24 5.12 -4.48
N TYR A 125 13.96 5.03 -4.11
CA TYR A 125 13.17 3.83 -4.32
C TYR A 125 13.05 3.48 -5.81
N LEU A 126 12.72 4.44 -6.67
CA LEU A 126 12.59 4.23 -8.11
C LEU A 126 13.91 3.82 -8.78
N GLU A 127 15.05 4.40 -8.36
CA GLU A 127 16.39 4.02 -8.87
C GLU A 127 16.72 2.57 -8.50
N SER A 128 16.40 2.11 -7.29
CA SER A 128 16.66 0.74 -6.85
C SER A 128 15.78 -0.30 -7.54
N ASP A 129 14.56 0.08 -7.92
CA ASP A 129 13.63 -0.80 -8.63
C ASP A 129 14.04 -0.99 -10.10
N ASP A 130 14.53 0.06 -10.75
CA ASP A 130 15.05 -0.01 -12.12
C ASP A 130 16.29 -0.93 -12.22
N GLU A 131 17.20 -0.90 -11.23
CA GLU A 131 18.39 -1.75 -11.20
C GLU A 131 18.04 -3.24 -11.01
N SER A 132 16.98 -3.56 -10.29
CA SER A 132 16.53 -4.94 -10.06
C SER A 132 15.86 -5.58 -11.28
N ASN A 133 15.33 -4.78 -12.20
CA ASN A 133 14.65 -5.26 -13.41
C ASN A 133 15.60 -5.51 -14.59
N ASP A 134 16.88 -5.13 -14.51
CA ASP A 134 17.87 -5.29 -15.58
C ASP A 134 18.76 -6.55 -15.42
N GLU A 135 18.57 -7.38 -14.38
CA GLU A 135 19.28 -8.66 -14.17
C GLU A 135 18.39 -9.87 -14.52
#